data_a44e7df577450fedf0b82aa703e4c245
#
_entry.id   a44e7df577450fedf0b82aa703e4c245
#
_cell.length_a   1.000
_cell.length_b   1.000
_cell.length_c   1.000
_cell.angle_alpha   90.00
_cell.angle_beta   90.00
_cell.angle_gamma   90.00
#
_symmetry.space_group_name_H-M   'P 1'
#
loop_
_entity.id
_entity.type
_entity.pdbx_description
1 polymer ?
#
loop_
_entity_poly.entity_id
_entity_poly.type
_entity_poly.pdbx_seq_one_letter_code
_entity_poly.pdbx_strand_id
1 'polypeptide(L)'
;MTGAVVVDIPLRWSDMDAQGHVNNVRISELVQESRNQAFYTNGAQEMLDTGIVVVSQDVEFFAPFVVDGSPLRVAVGCSQLGAARTVLDYRAWHHDVEVARARGTICPFDFATGRPRRLTDGERGAFESMKVESQQWKPIKVVDVSEAGDFVEVPIRWSDVDRQGHVNNVSLAGYLQEARILATTSWSPGMQRAGNHLWVVVRQDIRYRRQVLPTQRSCRVHTALTRLGTSSMTLAGSIATEEGSALDAATVLVCVDPKTGASVPIDDQTRQALSAYLVAV
;
A
#
# COMPACT_ATOMS: atom_id res chain seq x y z
N MET A 1 -0.61 14.46 15.88
CA MET A 1 -1.88 14.78 15.18
C MET A 1 -2.92 15.04 16.27
N THR A 2 -3.22 16.29 16.56
CA THR A 2 -4.26 16.63 17.55
C THR A 2 -5.62 16.16 17.05
N GLY A 3 -6.43 15.50 17.89
CA GLY A 3 -7.71 14.89 17.51
C GLY A 3 -7.64 13.46 16.97
N ALA A 4 -6.46 12.95 16.65
CA ALA A 4 -6.32 11.56 16.17
C ALA A 4 -6.56 10.54 17.30
N VAL A 5 -7.11 9.39 16.92
CA VAL A 5 -7.11 8.17 17.76
C VAL A 5 -5.75 7.50 17.64
N VAL A 6 -5.14 7.15 18.77
CA VAL A 6 -3.84 6.47 18.80
C VAL A 6 -4.06 5.03 19.23
N VAL A 7 -3.51 4.11 18.46
CA VAL A 7 -3.57 2.67 18.72
C VAL A 7 -2.17 2.06 18.68
N ASP A 8 -1.93 1.06 19.52
CA ASP A 8 -0.68 0.30 19.55
C ASP A 8 -0.95 -1.08 18.95
N ILE A 9 -0.31 -1.37 17.81
CA ILE A 9 -0.48 -2.62 17.05
C ILE A 9 0.67 -3.58 17.37
N PRO A 10 0.42 -4.74 17.99
CA PRO A 10 1.44 -5.74 18.24
C PRO A 10 2.05 -6.25 16.94
N LEU A 11 3.38 -6.29 16.88
CA LEU A 11 4.12 -6.84 15.74
C LEU A 11 4.34 -8.33 15.93
N ARG A 12 4.41 -9.08 14.83
CA ARG A 12 4.65 -10.51 14.78
C ARG A 12 5.94 -10.81 14.04
N TRP A 13 6.62 -11.89 14.38
CA TRP A 13 7.79 -12.33 13.64
C TRP A 13 7.51 -12.51 12.14
N SER A 14 6.31 -12.97 11.77
CA SER A 14 5.88 -13.13 10.38
C SER A 14 5.69 -11.82 9.61
N ASP A 15 5.80 -10.67 10.26
CA ASP A 15 5.71 -9.37 9.60
C ASP A 15 7.04 -8.95 8.97
N MET A 16 8.14 -9.65 9.30
CA MET A 16 9.47 -9.39 8.75
C MET A 16 9.65 -10.05 7.37
N ASP A 17 10.46 -9.40 6.54
CA ASP A 17 10.91 -9.93 5.26
C ASP A 17 12.31 -10.58 5.35
N ALA A 18 12.83 -11.00 4.19
CA ALA A 18 14.15 -11.62 4.10
C ALA A 18 15.32 -10.67 4.42
N GLN A 19 15.07 -9.36 4.51
CA GLN A 19 16.06 -8.36 4.93
C GLN A 19 16.08 -8.16 6.45
N GLY A 20 15.17 -8.84 7.18
CA GLY A 20 15.03 -8.74 8.63
C GLY A 20 14.30 -7.49 9.11
N HIS A 21 13.61 -6.79 8.24
CA HIS A 21 12.79 -5.61 8.56
C HIS A 21 11.30 -5.93 8.38
N VAL A 22 10.43 -5.15 9.00
CA VAL A 22 8.99 -5.26 8.74
C VAL A 22 8.72 -4.92 7.27
N ASN A 23 8.08 -5.86 6.58
CA ASN A 23 7.81 -5.78 5.14
C ASN A 23 6.86 -4.62 4.83
N ASN A 24 7.11 -3.89 3.74
CA ASN A 24 6.27 -2.76 3.32
C ASN A 24 4.81 -3.12 3.07
N VAL A 25 4.50 -4.33 2.58
CA VAL A 25 3.11 -4.81 2.45
C VAL A 25 2.48 -5.02 3.83
N ARG A 26 3.25 -5.50 4.82
CA ARG A 26 2.77 -5.64 6.20
C ARG A 26 2.46 -4.29 6.83
N ILE A 27 3.22 -3.24 6.52
CA ILE A 27 2.88 -1.88 6.97
C ILE A 27 1.50 -1.46 6.42
N SER A 28 1.17 -1.79 5.17
CA SER A 28 -0.17 -1.56 4.61
C SER A 28 -1.28 -2.32 5.36
N GLU A 29 -0.99 -3.54 5.79
CA GLU A 29 -1.89 -4.35 6.65
C GLU A 29 -2.05 -3.73 8.04
N LEU A 30 -0.95 -3.30 8.66
CA LEU A 30 -0.96 -2.65 9.98
C LEU A 30 -1.72 -1.31 9.95
N VAL A 31 -1.68 -0.58 8.83
CA VAL A 31 -2.51 0.62 8.59
C VAL A 31 -3.99 0.25 8.53
N GLN A 32 -4.36 -0.85 7.87
CA GLN A 32 -5.74 -1.37 7.89
C GLN A 32 -6.17 -1.78 9.30
N GLU A 33 -5.33 -2.51 10.02
CA GLU A 33 -5.61 -2.93 11.40
C GLU A 33 -5.79 -1.73 12.32
N SER A 34 -4.91 -0.72 12.21
CA SER A 34 -5.03 0.50 13.03
C SER A 34 -6.32 1.26 12.77
N ARG A 35 -6.80 1.30 11.52
CA ARG A 35 -8.13 1.85 11.19
C ARG A 35 -9.24 1.10 11.89
N ASN A 36 -9.22 -0.24 11.82
CA ASN A 36 -10.25 -1.07 12.42
C ASN A 36 -10.28 -0.87 13.95
N GLN A 37 -9.11 -0.88 14.61
CA GLN A 37 -9.04 -0.62 16.05
C GLN A 37 -9.48 0.80 16.42
N ALA A 38 -9.13 1.81 15.62
CA ALA A 38 -9.61 3.17 15.82
C ALA A 38 -11.16 3.25 15.71
N PHE A 39 -11.77 2.50 14.79
CA PHE A 39 -13.24 2.44 14.67
C PHE A 39 -13.92 1.80 15.88
N TYR A 40 -13.33 0.76 16.45
CA TYR A 40 -13.82 0.20 17.71
C TYR A 40 -13.71 1.20 18.87
N THR A 41 -12.68 2.02 18.88
CA THR A 41 -12.42 2.97 19.96
C THR A 41 -13.32 4.22 19.89
N ASN A 42 -13.65 4.71 18.69
CA ASN A 42 -14.35 5.97 18.51
C ASN A 42 -15.85 5.85 18.15
N GLY A 43 -16.40 4.62 18.16
CA GLY A 43 -17.83 4.38 17.91
C GLY A 43 -18.21 4.21 16.44
N ALA A 44 -17.23 4.03 15.52
CA ALA A 44 -17.47 3.75 14.11
C ALA A 44 -17.49 2.24 13.77
N GLN A 45 -17.51 1.35 14.77
CA GLN A 45 -17.42 -0.10 14.56
C GLN A 45 -18.54 -0.66 13.67
N GLU A 46 -19.74 -0.06 13.69
CA GLU A 46 -20.86 -0.48 12.84
C GLU A 46 -20.50 -0.47 11.34
N MET A 47 -19.58 0.42 10.92
CA MET A 47 -19.10 0.44 9.53
C MET A 47 -18.37 -0.85 9.13
N LEU A 48 -17.70 -1.50 10.08
CA LEU A 48 -17.01 -2.77 9.81
C LEU A 48 -18.01 -3.89 9.53
N ASP A 49 -19.21 -3.80 10.08
CA ASP A 49 -20.28 -4.78 9.89
C ASP A 49 -21.15 -4.47 8.67
N THR A 50 -21.52 -3.21 8.48
CA THR A 50 -22.34 -2.76 7.35
C THR A 50 -21.58 -2.71 6.02
N GLY A 51 -20.26 -2.54 6.07
CA GLY A 51 -19.35 -2.60 4.93
C GLY A 51 -18.71 -1.28 4.56
N ILE A 52 -17.43 -1.37 4.27
CA ILE A 52 -16.61 -0.31 3.71
C ILE A 52 -15.74 -0.86 2.57
N VAL A 53 -15.45 -0.02 1.60
CA VAL A 53 -14.44 -0.29 0.58
C VAL A 53 -13.31 0.72 0.68
N VAL A 54 -12.08 0.28 0.43
CA VAL A 54 -10.92 1.14 0.27
C VAL A 54 -10.87 1.59 -1.19
N VAL A 55 -10.83 2.90 -1.41
CA VAL A 55 -10.78 3.51 -2.76
C VAL A 55 -9.33 3.82 -3.15
N SER A 56 -8.54 4.25 -2.18
CA SER A 56 -7.11 4.49 -2.38
C SER A 56 -6.33 4.28 -1.08
N GLN A 57 -5.06 3.96 -1.24
CA GLN A 57 -4.10 3.91 -0.14
C GLN A 57 -2.75 4.40 -0.64
N ASP A 58 -2.22 5.42 0.00
CA ASP A 58 -0.93 6.01 -0.27
C ASP A 58 -0.07 5.84 0.98
N VAL A 59 1.16 5.31 0.85
CA VAL A 59 2.06 5.07 1.97
C VAL A 59 3.46 5.58 1.63
N GLU A 60 4.04 6.38 2.52
CA GLU A 60 5.46 6.74 2.51
C GLU A 60 6.19 6.02 3.64
N PHE A 61 7.33 5.47 3.32
CA PHE A 61 8.18 4.72 4.24
C PHE A 61 9.45 5.55 4.52
N PHE A 62 9.75 5.81 5.81
CA PHE A 62 10.83 6.70 6.22
C PHE A 62 12.03 5.96 6.79
N ALA A 63 11.79 4.92 7.56
CA ALA A 63 12.84 4.15 8.21
C ALA A 63 12.46 2.67 8.30
N PRO A 64 13.41 1.76 8.10
CA PRO A 64 13.20 0.35 8.42
C PRO A 64 13.11 0.16 9.94
N PHE A 65 12.35 -0.83 10.37
CA PHE A 65 12.26 -1.24 11.77
C PHE A 65 12.08 -2.75 11.88
N VAL A 66 12.37 -3.27 13.07
CA VAL A 66 12.41 -4.71 13.34
C VAL A 66 11.37 -5.09 14.40
N VAL A 67 11.04 -6.38 14.48
CA VAL A 67 10.19 -6.92 15.54
C VAL A 67 11.04 -7.22 16.76
N ASP A 68 10.94 -6.39 17.79
CA ASP A 68 11.71 -6.47 19.03
C ASP A 68 10.83 -6.60 20.29
N GLY A 69 9.53 -6.82 20.11
CA GLY A 69 8.54 -6.91 21.18
C GLY A 69 7.80 -5.59 21.45
N SER A 70 8.26 -4.48 20.89
CA SER A 70 7.56 -3.19 20.98
C SER A 70 6.46 -3.10 19.91
N PRO A 71 5.31 -2.47 20.20
CA PRO A 71 4.25 -2.29 19.21
C PRO A 71 4.57 -1.21 18.20
N LEU A 72 3.90 -1.28 17.04
CA LEU A 72 3.80 -0.14 16.14
C LEU A 72 2.71 0.80 16.67
N ARG A 73 3.07 2.01 17.04
CA ARG A 73 2.12 3.05 17.46
C ARG A 73 1.62 3.80 16.24
N VAL A 74 0.29 3.85 16.05
CA VAL A 74 -0.31 4.51 14.89
C VAL A 74 -1.35 5.53 15.34
N ALA A 75 -1.20 6.78 14.92
CA ALA A 75 -2.23 7.80 15.04
C ALA A 75 -3.10 7.80 13.76
N VAL A 76 -4.41 7.68 13.92
CA VAL A 76 -5.41 7.65 12.85
C VAL A 76 -6.33 8.85 13.00
N GLY A 77 -6.44 9.68 11.97
CA GLY A 77 -7.29 10.86 12.00
C GLY A 77 -8.05 11.09 10.70
N CYS A 78 -9.22 11.69 10.79
CA CYS A 78 -10.05 12.07 9.65
C CYS A 78 -9.60 13.44 9.13
N SER A 79 -8.98 13.51 7.97
CA SER A 79 -8.52 14.76 7.35
C SER A 79 -9.53 15.38 6.39
N GLN A 80 -10.44 14.56 5.80
CA GLN A 80 -11.53 15.06 4.96
C GLN A 80 -12.77 14.19 5.17
N LEU A 81 -13.90 14.85 5.37
CA LEU A 81 -15.19 14.20 5.62
C LEU A 81 -16.21 14.64 4.56
N GLY A 82 -16.48 13.76 3.61
CA GLY A 82 -17.51 13.96 2.58
C GLY A 82 -18.84 13.33 2.93
N ALA A 83 -19.76 13.27 1.97
CA ALA A 83 -21.07 12.63 2.15
C ALA A 83 -20.99 11.09 2.13
N ALA A 84 -20.10 10.54 1.28
CA ALA A 84 -19.89 9.11 1.08
C ALA A 84 -18.40 8.72 0.97
N ARG A 85 -17.50 9.65 1.20
CA ARG A 85 -16.05 9.42 1.17
C ARG A 85 -15.41 10.08 2.37
N THR A 86 -14.50 9.36 2.99
CA THR A 86 -13.71 9.84 4.13
C THR A 86 -12.24 9.62 3.82
N VAL A 87 -11.43 10.65 4.02
CA VAL A 87 -9.97 10.54 3.93
C VAL A 87 -9.41 10.43 5.33
N LEU A 88 -8.68 9.37 5.56
CA LEU A 88 -7.96 9.11 6.80
C LEU A 88 -6.48 9.29 6.59
N ASP A 89 -5.85 10.07 7.47
CA ASP A 89 -4.41 10.24 7.53
C ASP A 89 -3.86 9.43 8.72
N TYR A 90 -2.70 8.80 8.48
CA TYR A 90 -2.02 7.94 9.45
C TYR A 90 -0.59 8.40 9.64
N ARG A 91 -0.09 8.31 10.87
CA ARG A 91 1.34 8.39 11.17
C ARG A 91 1.71 7.22 12.07
N ALA A 92 2.79 6.55 11.74
CA ALA A 92 3.24 5.35 12.42
C ALA A 92 4.65 5.54 13.01
N TRP A 93 4.81 5.17 14.26
CA TRP A 93 6.08 5.19 14.99
C TRP A 93 6.40 3.83 15.55
N HIS A 94 7.67 3.47 15.46
CA HIS A 94 8.25 2.38 16.22
C HIS A 94 9.28 2.99 17.18
N HIS A 95 9.07 2.81 18.49
CA HIS A 95 9.67 3.66 19.51
C HIS A 95 9.35 5.14 19.22
N ASP A 96 10.37 6.01 19.23
CA ASP A 96 10.23 7.44 18.97
C ASP A 96 10.53 7.82 17.51
N VAL A 97 10.77 6.84 16.64
CA VAL A 97 11.08 7.05 15.22
C VAL A 97 9.82 6.94 14.39
N GLU A 98 9.49 7.98 13.62
CA GLU A 98 8.44 7.90 12.61
C GLU A 98 8.92 7.01 11.46
N VAL A 99 8.26 5.87 11.28
CA VAL A 99 8.66 4.85 10.29
C VAL A 99 7.84 4.91 9.02
N ALA A 100 6.60 5.40 9.10
CA ALA A 100 5.74 5.56 7.93
C ALA A 100 4.66 6.61 8.18
N ARG A 101 4.14 7.15 7.10
CA ARG A 101 2.84 7.83 7.08
C ARG A 101 1.99 7.29 5.95
N ALA A 102 0.68 7.33 6.12
CA ALA A 102 -0.24 6.86 5.10
C ALA A 102 -1.45 7.78 4.96
N ARG A 103 -2.12 7.67 3.84
CA ARG A 103 -3.42 8.27 3.55
C ARG A 103 -4.30 7.23 2.89
N GLY A 104 -5.50 7.03 3.41
CA GLY A 104 -6.48 6.13 2.85
C GLY A 104 -7.79 6.85 2.55
N THR A 105 -8.38 6.60 1.39
CA THR A 105 -9.75 7.00 1.10
C THR A 105 -10.64 5.78 1.24
N ILE A 106 -11.65 5.89 2.08
CA ILE A 106 -12.66 4.85 2.29
C ILE A 106 -14.04 5.36 1.89
N CYS A 107 -14.92 4.41 1.56
CA CYS A 107 -16.30 4.68 1.20
C CYS A 107 -17.20 3.65 1.88
N PRO A 108 -18.25 4.06 2.64
CA PRO A 108 -19.27 3.15 3.06
C PRO A 108 -19.95 2.48 1.86
N PHE A 109 -20.13 1.19 1.91
CA PHE A 109 -20.59 0.40 0.78
C PHE A 109 -21.70 -0.57 1.18
N ASP A 110 -22.74 -0.63 0.38
CA ASP A 110 -23.81 -1.60 0.53
C ASP A 110 -23.54 -2.78 -0.42
N PHE A 111 -23.07 -3.88 0.13
CA PHE A 111 -22.76 -5.08 -0.63
C PHE A 111 -24.00 -5.78 -1.19
N ALA A 112 -25.19 -5.55 -0.65
CA ALA A 112 -26.43 -6.13 -1.18
C ALA A 112 -26.85 -5.45 -2.48
N THR A 113 -26.66 -4.13 -2.57
CA THR A 113 -26.99 -3.34 -3.77
C THR A 113 -25.79 -3.11 -4.69
N GLY A 114 -24.56 -3.43 -4.24
CA GLY A 114 -23.32 -3.19 -4.97
C GLY A 114 -23.00 -1.70 -5.16
N ARG A 115 -23.44 -0.83 -4.23
CA ARG A 115 -23.30 0.62 -4.40
C ARG A 115 -22.74 1.32 -3.15
N PRO A 116 -22.01 2.44 -3.36
CA PRO A 116 -21.67 3.33 -2.26
C PRO A 116 -22.93 3.87 -1.59
N ARG A 117 -22.90 3.98 -0.25
CA ARG A 117 -23.95 4.64 0.54
C ARG A 117 -23.43 5.91 1.21
N ARG A 118 -24.33 6.74 1.70
CA ARG A 118 -23.96 7.87 2.55
C ARG A 118 -23.57 7.40 3.94
N LEU A 119 -22.72 8.20 4.61
CA LEU A 119 -22.47 8.06 6.04
C LEU A 119 -23.78 8.29 6.82
N THR A 120 -24.03 7.47 7.83
CA THR A 120 -25.06 7.75 8.84
C THR A 120 -24.63 8.92 9.73
N ASP A 121 -25.54 9.49 10.51
CA ASP A 121 -25.20 10.58 11.45
C ASP A 121 -24.22 10.10 12.53
N GLY A 122 -24.37 8.86 13.01
CA GLY A 122 -23.44 8.24 13.97
C GLY A 122 -22.02 8.09 13.40
N GLU A 123 -21.90 7.53 12.18
CA GLU A 123 -20.62 7.41 11.48
C GLU A 123 -19.97 8.77 11.25
N ARG A 124 -20.77 9.76 10.85
CA ARG A 124 -20.28 11.13 10.66
C ARG A 124 -19.75 11.72 11.98
N GLY A 125 -20.51 11.59 13.08
CA GLY A 125 -20.09 12.05 14.40
C GLY A 125 -18.77 11.39 14.85
N ALA A 126 -18.62 10.08 14.60
CA ALA A 126 -17.39 9.37 14.90
C ALA A 126 -16.18 9.91 14.11
N PHE A 127 -16.32 10.24 12.82
CA PHE A 127 -15.25 10.86 12.04
C PHE A 127 -14.97 12.31 12.44
N GLU A 128 -15.99 13.08 12.82
CA GLU A 128 -15.81 14.43 13.33
C GLU A 128 -15.04 14.46 14.66
N SER A 129 -15.23 13.45 15.53
CA SER A 129 -14.49 13.34 16.79
C SER A 129 -13.00 13.08 16.62
N MET A 130 -12.59 12.48 15.48
CA MET A 130 -11.18 12.22 15.15
C MET A 130 -10.65 13.14 14.04
N LYS A 131 -11.24 14.34 13.88
CA LYS A 131 -10.82 15.29 12.85
C LYS A 131 -9.42 15.81 13.09
N VAL A 132 -8.62 15.85 12.02
CA VAL A 132 -7.23 16.34 12.03
C VAL A 132 -6.99 17.28 10.84
N GLU A 133 -5.92 18.08 10.94
CA GLU A 133 -5.42 18.81 9.77
C GLU A 133 -4.87 17.83 8.73
N SER A 134 -5.19 18.09 7.45
CA SER A 134 -4.70 17.28 6.34
C SER A 134 -3.17 17.41 6.23
N GLN A 135 -2.49 16.29 6.20
CA GLN A 135 -1.05 16.26 5.93
C GLN A 135 -0.77 16.77 4.51
N GLN A 136 0.34 17.49 4.35
CA GLN A 136 0.82 17.81 2.99
C GLN A 136 1.26 16.52 2.30
N TRP A 137 0.70 16.28 1.12
CA TRP A 137 0.95 15.07 0.35
C TRP A 137 1.35 15.44 -1.09
N LYS A 138 2.57 15.07 -1.47
CA LYS A 138 3.02 15.30 -2.84
C LYS A 138 2.45 14.19 -3.73
N PRO A 139 1.58 14.49 -4.70
CA PRO A 139 1.01 13.47 -5.56
C PRO A 139 2.07 12.83 -6.46
N ILE A 140 1.95 11.52 -6.69
CA ILE A 140 2.65 10.82 -7.78
C ILE A 140 1.62 10.33 -8.79
N LYS A 141 2.04 10.24 -10.06
CA LYS A 141 1.15 9.77 -11.12
C LYS A 141 0.96 8.26 -11.00
N VAL A 142 -0.27 7.82 -10.80
CA VAL A 142 -0.69 6.42 -10.87
C VAL A 142 -1.33 6.22 -12.24
N VAL A 143 -0.83 5.26 -13.00
CA VAL A 143 -1.25 4.98 -14.38
C VAL A 143 -1.65 3.52 -14.52
N ASP A 144 -2.61 3.27 -15.39
CA ASP A 144 -2.99 1.94 -15.82
C ASP A 144 -1.95 1.40 -16.81
N VAL A 145 -1.38 0.24 -16.51
CA VAL A 145 -0.42 -0.49 -17.35
C VAL A 145 -0.89 -1.92 -17.61
N SER A 146 -2.19 -2.19 -17.51
CA SER A 146 -2.77 -3.52 -17.72
C SER A 146 -2.56 -4.10 -19.12
N GLU A 147 -2.11 -3.26 -20.07
CA GLU A 147 -1.75 -3.68 -21.43
C GLU A 147 -0.27 -3.38 -21.76
N ALA A 148 0.56 -3.05 -20.74
CA ALA A 148 1.95 -2.66 -20.93
C ALA A 148 2.87 -3.34 -19.92
N GLY A 149 4.18 -3.38 -20.23
CA GLY A 149 5.20 -3.99 -19.39
C GLY A 149 5.13 -5.51 -19.32
N ASP A 150 5.83 -6.07 -18.35
CA ASP A 150 5.82 -7.50 -18.10
C ASP A 150 4.66 -7.87 -17.17
N PHE A 151 4.18 -9.10 -17.26
CA PHE A 151 3.14 -9.57 -16.35
C PHE A 151 3.47 -10.96 -15.77
N VAL A 152 2.85 -11.23 -14.64
CA VAL A 152 2.85 -12.54 -14.00
C VAL A 152 1.43 -12.93 -13.60
N GLU A 153 1.14 -14.23 -13.62
CA GLU A 153 -0.11 -14.77 -13.08
C GLU A 153 0.12 -15.12 -11.60
N VAL A 154 -0.57 -14.42 -10.70
CA VAL A 154 -0.51 -14.68 -9.27
C VAL A 154 -1.74 -15.45 -8.84
N PRO A 155 -1.59 -16.72 -8.36
CA PRO A 155 -2.72 -17.53 -7.90
C PRO A 155 -3.40 -16.90 -6.68
N ILE A 156 -4.74 -16.85 -6.70
CA ILE A 156 -5.53 -16.44 -5.55
C ILE A 156 -5.63 -17.61 -4.57
N ARG A 157 -5.26 -17.38 -3.32
CA ARG A 157 -5.37 -18.36 -2.24
C ARG A 157 -6.66 -18.13 -1.45
N TRP A 158 -7.18 -19.16 -0.81
CA TRP A 158 -8.33 -19.03 0.07
C TRP A 158 -8.10 -18.00 1.19
N SER A 159 -6.89 -17.93 1.73
CA SER A 159 -6.48 -16.97 2.76
C SER A 159 -6.47 -15.51 2.30
N ASP A 160 -6.51 -15.25 1.00
CA ASP A 160 -6.50 -13.91 0.44
C ASP A 160 -7.88 -13.26 0.41
N VAL A 161 -8.93 -14.08 0.67
CA VAL A 161 -10.34 -13.67 0.57
C VAL A 161 -10.83 -13.14 1.92
N ASP A 162 -11.45 -11.97 1.89
CA ASP A 162 -12.06 -11.36 3.06
C ASP A 162 -13.47 -11.91 3.37
N ARG A 163 -14.07 -11.44 4.46
CA ARG A 163 -15.39 -11.88 4.89
C ARG A 163 -16.53 -11.47 3.93
N GLN A 164 -16.29 -10.53 3.02
CA GLN A 164 -17.23 -10.11 1.98
C GLN A 164 -17.14 -11.00 0.73
N GLY A 165 -16.20 -11.96 0.70
CA GLY A 165 -15.99 -12.87 -0.42
C GLY A 165 -15.17 -12.29 -1.58
N HIS A 166 -14.43 -11.22 -1.35
CA HIS A 166 -13.53 -10.57 -2.31
C HIS A 166 -12.07 -10.76 -1.89
N VAL A 167 -11.16 -10.67 -2.85
CA VAL A 167 -9.73 -10.63 -2.51
C VAL A 167 -9.45 -9.35 -1.72
N ASN A 168 -8.87 -9.52 -0.52
CA ASN A 168 -8.57 -8.42 0.40
C ASN A 168 -7.60 -7.43 -0.26
N ASN A 169 -7.81 -6.13 -0.05
CA ASN A 169 -6.95 -5.08 -0.58
C ASN A 169 -5.48 -5.21 -0.16
N VAL A 170 -5.19 -5.78 1.01
CA VAL A 170 -3.82 -6.08 1.46
C VAL A 170 -3.20 -7.21 0.63
N SER A 171 -3.99 -8.26 0.32
CA SER A 171 -3.52 -9.36 -0.55
C SER A 171 -3.20 -8.84 -1.95
N LEU A 172 -4.02 -7.93 -2.49
CA LEU A 172 -3.74 -7.28 -3.79
C LEU A 172 -2.43 -6.47 -3.76
N ALA A 173 -2.12 -5.78 -2.65
CA ALA A 173 -0.82 -5.12 -2.48
C ALA A 173 0.34 -6.14 -2.45
N GLY A 174 0.12 -7.32 -1.88
CA GLY A 174 1.04 -8.45 -1.92
C GLY A 174 1.29 -8.95 -3.35
N TYR A 175 0.25 -9.04 -4.18
CA TYR A 175 0.39 -9.44 -5.58
C TYR A 175 1.22 -8.43 -6.40
N LEU A 176 1.05 -7.13 -6.14
CA LEU A 176 1.91 -6.10 -6.74
C LEU A 176 3.38 -6.26 -6.30
N GLN A 177 3.64 -6.61 -5.03
CA GLN A 177 4.99 -6.89 -4.56
C GLN A 177 5.59 -8.09 -5.27
N GLU A 178 4.85 -9.19 -5.40
CA GLU A 178 5.29 -10.41 -6.08
C GLU A 178 5.68 -10.11 -7.53
N ALA A 179 4.79 -9.46 -8.28
CA ALA A 179 5.05 -9.10 -9.68
C ALA A 179 6.26 -8.17 -9.81
N ARG A 180 6.39 -7.17 -8.94
CA ARG A 180 7.51 -6.25 -8.91
C ARG A 180 8.84 -6.99 -8.70
N ILE A 181 8.89 -7.91 -7.72
CA ILE A 181 10.11 -8.69 -7.42
C ILE A 181 10.50 -9.53 -8.63
N LEU A 182 9.55 -10.24 -9.23
CA LEU A 182 9.81 -11.09 -10.41
C LEU A 182 10.26 -10.26 -11.61
N ALA A 183 9.59 -9.15 -11.91
CA ALA A 183 9.94 -8.27 -13.02
C ALA A 183 11.36 -7.67 -12.82
N THR A 184 11.64 -7.06 -11.67
CA THR A 184 12.95 -6.45 -11.42
C THR A 184 14.10 -7.47 -11.39
N THR A 185 13.84 -8.70 -10.94
CA THR A 185 14.80 -9.80 -11.00
C THR A 185 15.09 -10.21 -12.45
N SER A 186 14.05 -10.26 -13.29
CA SER A 186 14.22 -10.57 -14.72
C SER A 186 14.98 -9.47 -15.46
N TRP A 187 14.65 -8.20 -15.20
CA TRP A 187 15.25 -7.06 -15.87
C TRP A 187 16.71 -6.84 -15.48
N SER A 188 17.04 -7.06 -14.22
CA SER A 188 18.40 -6.90 -13.71
C SER A 188 18.66 -7.88 -12.57
N PRO A 189 19.13 -9.10 -12.86
CA PRO A 189 19.39 -10.13 -11.84
C PRO A 189 20.38 -9.70 -10.75
N GLY A 190 21.21 -8.69 -11.03
CA GLY A 190 22.14 -8.09 -10.07
C GLY A 190 21.47 -7.32 -8.94
N MET A 191 20.26 -6.81 -9.14
CA MET A 191 19.54 -6.03 -8.14
C MET A 191 19.21 -6.81 -6.86
N GLN A 192 19.04 -8.13 -6.97
CA GLN A 192 18.68 -8.98 -5.82
C GLN A 192 19.86 -9.72 -5.20
N ARG A 193 20.98 -9.75 -5.87
CA ARG A 193 22.19 -10.35 -5.30
C ARG A 193 22.76 -9.36 -4.29
N ALA A 194 23.09 -9.84 -3.10
CA ALA A 194 23.78 -9.08 -2.06
C ALA A 194 25.06 -8.47 -2.62
N GLY A 195 24.95 -7.29 -3.16
CA GLY A 195 26.00 -6.47 -3.72
C GLY A 195 26.23 -5.25 -2.83
N ASN A 196 26.88 -4.24 -3.39
CA ASN A 196 27.15 -2.98 -2.69
C ASN A 196 25.90 -2.09 -2.53
N HIS A 197 24.73 -2.50 -3.05
CA HIS A 197 23.53 -1.68 -3.05
C HIS A 197 22.30 -2.49 -2.62
N LEU A 198 21.36 -1.80 -1.94
CA LEU A 198 20.08 -2.32 -1.53
C LEU A 198 18.97 -1.48 -2.17
N TRP A 199 17.87 -2.10 -2.56
CA TRP A 199 16.69 -1.41 -3.08
C TRP A 199 15.58 -1.38 -2.03
N VAL A 200 15.18 -0.19 -1.64
CA VAL A 200 14.13 0.04 -0.66
C VAL A 200 12.93 0.72 -1.28
N VAL A 201 11.74 0.28 -0.90
CA VAL A 201 10.50 0.98 -1.26
C VAL A 201 10.37 2.17 -0.32
N VAL A 202 10.26 3.37 -0.89
CA VAL A 202 10.07 4.61 -0.12
C VAL A 202 8.65 5.15 -0.25
N ARG A 203 7.89 4.70 -1.25
CA ARG A 203 6.50 5.08 -1.44
C ARG A 203 5.74 4.08 -2.28
N GLN A 204 4.46 3.88 -1.93
CA GLN A 204 3.51 3.14 -2.74
C GLN A 204 2.15 3.82 -2.69
N ASP A 205 1.62 4.19 -3.85
CA ASP A 205 0.27 4.76 -4.03
C ASP A 205 -0.57 3.76 -4.81
N ILE A 206 -1.75 3.41 -4.26
CA ILE A 206 -2.66 2.42 -4.86
C ILE A 206 -4.04 3.07 -5.08
N ARG A 207 -4.65 2.76 -6.21
CA ARG A 207 -6.02 3.14 -6.58
C ARG A 207 -6.82 1.88 -6.87
N TYR A 208 -7.79 1.58 -6.02
CA TYR A 208 -8.69 0.44 -6.18
C TYR A 208 -9.90 0.86 -7.02
N ARG A 209 -10.16 0.15 -8.10
CA ARG A 209 -11.21 0.47 -9.07
C ARG A 209 -12.36 -0.51 -9.06
N ARG A 210 -12.02 -1.81 -8.90
CA ARG A 210 -12.98 -2.91 -8.92
C ARG A 210 -12.63 -3.94 -7.87
N GLN A 211 -13.60 -4.72 -7.48
CA GLN A 211 -13.40 -5.89 -6.63
C GLN A 211 -12.81 -7.04 -7.47
N VAL A 212 -11.93 -7.82 -6.87
CA VAL A 212 -11.39 -9.04 -7.44
C VAL A 212 -12.05 -10.22 -6.76
N LEU A 213 -12.67 -11.10 -7.55
CA LEU A 213 -13.38 -12.27 -7.04
C LEU A 213 -12.49 -13.52 -7.05
N PRO A 214 -12.59 -14.40 -6.04
CA PRO A 214 -11.80 -15.62 -5.98
C PRO A 214 -12.14 -16.63 -7.11
N THR A 215 -13.28 -16.45 -7.79
CA THR A 215 -13.66 -17.26 -8.95
C THR A 215 -12.69 -17.14 -10.13
N GLN A 216 -11.93 -16.07 -10.21
CA GLN A 216 -10.89 -15.84 -11.24
C GLN A 216 -9.67 -16.76 -11.08
N ARG A 217 -9.49 -17.42 -9.92
CA ARG A 217 -8.38 -18.30 -9.56
C ARG A 217 -6.98 -17.70 -9.59
N SER A 218 -6.70 -16.73 -10.45
CA SER A 218 -5.45 -15.97 -10.52
C SER A 218 -5.69 -14.53 -10.92
N CYS A 219 -4.73 -13.68 -10.61
CA CYS A 219 -4.68 -12.29 -11.07
C CYS A 219 -3.52 -12.14 -12.04
N ARG A 220 -3.76 -11.53 -13.19
CA ARG A 220 -2.70 -11.04 -14.07
C ARG A 220 -2.23 -9.70 -13.57
N VAL A 221 -0.97 -9.66 -13.11
CA VAL A 221 -0.38 -8.47 -12.50
C VAL A 221 0.71 -7.94 -13.42
N HIS A 222 0.48 -6.78 -14.00
CA HIS A 222 1.41 -6.08 -14.87
C HIS A 222 2.36 -5.20 -14.07
N THR A 223 3.60 -5.12 -14.51
CA THR A 223 4.62 -4.23 -13.95
C THR A 223 5.38 -3.54 -15.08
N ALA A 224 5.49 -2.21 -15.01
CA ALA A 224 6.20 -1.41 -16.00
C ALA A 224 7.13 -0.40 -15.31
N LEU A 225 8.33 -0.21 -15.84
CA LEU A 225 9.24 0.85 -15.40
C LEU A 225 8.83 2.16 -16.09
N THR A 226 8.34 3.14 -15.32
CA THR A 226 7.82 4.41 -15.87
C THR A 226 8.77 5.59 -15.67
N ARG A 227 9.74 5.45 -14.77
CA ARG A 227 10.77 6.46 -14.54
C ARG A 227 12.05 5.83 -14.01
N LEU A 228 13.18 6.28 -14.54
CA LEU A 228 14.52 5.92 -14.08
C LEU A 228 15.29 7.22 -13.75
N GLY A 229 15.45 7.50 -12.46
CA GLY A 229 16.17 8.66 -11.92
C GLY A 229 17.65 8.35 -11.65
N THR A 230 18.36 9.24 -10.98
CA THR A 230 19.79 9.04 -10.63
C THR A 230 19.95 7.89 -9.63
N SER A 231 19.19 7.90 -8.55
CA SER A 231 19.23 6.92 -7.45
C SER A 231 17.89 6.25 -7.18
N SER A 232 16.88 6.47 -8.03
CA SER A 232 15.54 5.96 -7.81
C SER A 232 14.89 5.52 -9.12
N MET A 233 13.90 4.66 -9.00
CA MET A 233 13.01 4.30 -10.10
C MET A 233 11.55 4.32 -9.63
N THR A 234 10.64 4.54 -10.58
CA THR A 234 9.20 4.40 -10.36
C THR A 234 8.66 3.28 -11.21
N LEU A 235 7.98 2.36 -10.58
CA LEU A 235 7.26 1.28 -11.23
C LEU A 235 5.77 1.56 -11.16
N ALA A 236 5.08 1.39 -12.28
CA ALA A 236 3.63 1.25 -12.30
C ALA A 236 3.29 -0.23 -12.20
N GLY A 237 2.19 -0.53 -11.51
CA GLY A 237 1.63 -1.88 -11.44
C GLY A 237 0.12 -1.82 -11.66
N SER A 238 -0.44 -2.79 -12.41
CA SER A 238 -1.88 -2.93 -12.60
C SER A 238 -2.31 -4.37 -12.47
N ILE A 239 -3.45 -4.60 -11.82
CA ILE A 239 -4.10 -5.92 -11.80
C ILE A 239 -5.19 -5.90 -12.85
N ALA A 240 -5.00 -6.68 -13.93
CA ALA A 240 -5.93 -6.77 -15.05
C ALA A 240 -7.08 -7.71 -14.74
N THR A 241 -8.27 -7.35 -15.22
CA THR A 241 -9.47 -8.19 -15.28
C THR A 241 -10.06 -8.11 -16.69
N GLU A 242 -11.03 -8.96 -17.00
CA GLU A 242 -11.74 -8.91 -18.30
C GLU A 242 -12.43 -7.56 -18.54
N GLU A 243 -12.78 -6.84 -17.48
CA GLU A 243 -13.46 -5.55 -17.54
C GLU A 243 -12.50 -4.34 -17.49
N GLY A 244 -11.18 -4.55 -17.56
CA GLY A 244 -10.13 -3.55 -17.43
C GLY A 244 -9.39 -3.64 -16.10
N SER A 245 -8.63 -2.62 -15.72
CA SER A 245 -7.87 -2.65 -14.48
C SER A 245 -8.76 -2.66 -13.24
N ALA A 246 -8.51 -3.62 -12.33
CA ALA A 246 -9.13 -3.66 -11.00
C ALA A 246 -8.38 -2.77 -10.01
N LEU A 247 -7.07 -2.59 -10.21
CA LEU A 247 -6.20 -1.84 -9.34
C LEU A 247 -5.03 -1.29 -10.15
N ASP A 248 -4.66 -0.03 -9.87
CA ASP A 248 -3.43 0.58 -10.37
C ASP A 248 -2.58 1.10 -9.21
N ALA A 249 -1.27 1.01 -9.38
CA ALA A 249 -0.32 1.44 -8.38
C ALA A 249 0.89 2.14 -8.99
N ALA A 250 1.51 3.01 -8.18
CA ALA A 250 2.85 3.52 -8.42
C ALA A 250 3.73 3.21 -7.20
N THR A 251 4.89 2.62 -7.44
CA THR A 251 5.86 2.27 -6.39
C THR A 251 7.18 2.92 -6.68
N VAL A 252 7.69 3.70 -5.73
CA VAL A 252 9.01 4.33 -5.83
C VAL A 252 10.02 3.53 -5.03
N LEU A 253 11.10 3.11 -5.71
CA LEU A 253 12.24 2.44 -5.10
C LEU A 253 13.46 3.36 -5.16
N VAL A 254 14.27 3.29 -4.12
CA VAL A 254 15.54 4.03 -4.01
C VAL A 254 16.68 3.03 -3.81
N CYS A 255 17.77 3.25 -4.55
CA CYS A 255 19.02 2.56 -4.38
C CYS A 255 19.77 3.17 -3.18
N VAL A 256 20.10 2.35 -2.19
CA VAL A 256 20.77 2.80 -0.97
C VAL A 256 22.02 1.97 -0.67
N ASP A 257 22.98 2.59 -0.01
CA ASP A 257 24.10 1.89 0.60
C ASP A 257 23.59 1.08 1.82
N PRO A 258 23.82 -0.24 1.87
CA PRO A 258 23.26 -1.10 2.92
C PRO A 258 23.84 -0.83 4.32
N LYS A 259 25.01 -0.15 4.42
CA LYS A 259 25.64 0.16 5.71
C LYS A 259 25.17 1.48 6.30
N THR A 260 24.93 2.47 5.43
CA THR A 260 24.58 3.82 5.87
C THR A 260 23.11 4.17 5.67
N GLY A 261 22.36 3.40 4.83
CA GLY A 261 21.00 3.73 4.40
C GLY A 261 20.94 4.96 3.48
N ALA A 262 22.06 5.57 3.15
CA ALA A 262 22.10 6.75 2.29
C ALA A 262 21.79 6.39 0.84
N SER A 263 21.02 7.27 0.16
CA SER A 263 20.75 7.12 -1.28
C SER A 263 22.04 7.22 -2.10
N VAL A 264 22.23 6.26 -3.00
CA VAL A 264 23.40 6.19 -3.89
C VAL A 264 22.97 6.10 -5.35
N PRO A 265 23.79 6.59 -6.30
CA PRO A 265 23.48 6.46 -7.72
C PRO A 265 23.33 4.99 -8.14
N ILE A 266 22.41 4.73 -9.06
CA ILE A 266 22.28 3.44 -9.72
C ILE A 266 23.53 3.23 -10.59
N ASP A 267 24.20 2.09 -10.42
CA ASP A 267 25.38 1.77 -11.22
C ASP A 267 25.05 1.64 -12.71
N ASP A 268 26.05 1.84 -13.57
CA ASP A 268 25.87 1.92 -15.02
C ASP A 268 25.34 0.61 -15.61
N GLN A 269 25.74 -0.54 -15.10
CA GLN A 269 25.28 -1.85 -15.58
C GLN A 269 23.80 -2.04 -15.29
N THR A 270 23.39 -1.78 -14.04
CA THR A 270 21.98 -1.84 -13.63
C THR A 270 21.14 -0.81 -14.41
N ARG A 271 21.65 0.42 -14.56
CA ARG A 271 20.99 1.47 -15.34
C ARG A 271 20.79 1.06 -16.80
N GLN A 272 21.80 0.52 -17.45
CA GLN A 272 21.73 0.05 -18.83
C GLN A 272 20.68 -1.07 -18.97
N ALA A 273 20.69 -2.05 -18.07
CA ALA A 273 19.71 -3.14 -18.07
C ALA A 273 18.29 -2.61 -17.91
N LEU A 274 18.04 -1.74 -16.93
CA LEU A 274 16.70 -1.18 -16.66
C LEU A 274 16.22 -0.25 -17.77
N SER A 275 17.11 0.46 -18.47
CA SER A 275 16.73 1.40 -19.53
C SER A 275 15.97 0.72 -20.69
N ALA A 276 16.21 -0.56 -20.93
CA ALA A 276 15.51 -1.35 -21.95
C ALA A 276 14.03 -1.58 -21.63
N TYR A 277 13.63 -1.43 -20.37
CA TYR A 277 12.26 -1.67 -19.89
C TYR A 277 11.48 -0.38 -19.56
N LEU A 278 12.08 0.78 -19.87
CA LEU A 278 11.43 2.07 -19.65
C LEU A 278 10.29 2.26 -20.66
N VAL A 279 9.08 2.41 -20.17
CA VAL A 279 7.88 2.67 -20.99
C VAL A 279 7.46 4.13 -20.85
N ALA A 280 7.00 4.71 -21.96
CA ALA A 280 6.38 6.03 -21.98
C ALA A 280 4.91 5.92 -21.58
N VAL A 281 4.49 6.61 -20.48
CA VAL A 281 3.12 6.63 -19.96
C VAL A 281 2.63 8.02 -19.64
#